data_676f05ecef3ef244cf5244298050bd8f
#
_entry.id   676f05ecef3ef244cf5244298050bd8f
#
_cell.length_a   1.000
_cell.length_b   1.000
_cell.length_c   1.000
_cell.angle_alpha   90.00
_cell.angle_beta   90.00
_cell.angle_gamma   90.00
#
_symmetry.space_group_name_H-M   'P 1'
#
loop_
_entity.id
_entity.type
_entity.pdbx_description
1 polymer ?
#
loop_
_entity_poly.entity_id
_entity_poly.type
_entity_poly.pdbx_seq_one_letter_code
_entity_poly.pdbx_strand_id
1 'polypeptide(L)'
;MRLVVLFFFVAGLIRAENWPGWRGPNGDGVSAEKGIPTKWNSTENIAWRIVVPGEGHSSPIVWGDKVFLTSSLTEKNKRILLCIDRLSGQTVWQRDVVQSPPETIHRLNSRASGTPATDGKQVYVTFMRAEGDKVIAPNVGSERLITPGKIIVAAYDLDGNKKWKTNVGDFVSAHGFNTCPVLFEDLLILNGDHDGDAYLVALDRESGRQRWRTRRENKTRSYVTPIIREIDGITQMILSGSLCIASYDPRNGKRHWIVDGPTEQFVASMVYDGKYVFATGGYPERHTLAIRPGGKGNVTDTHIAWRTTRGAAYVPSPI
;
A
#
# COMPACT_ATOMS: atom_id res chain seq x y z
N MET A 1 44.28 22.10 44.52
CA MET A 1 44.00 21.75 43.15
C MET A 1 42.62 21.07 43.09
N ARG A 2 41.58 21.83 42.70
CA ARG A 2 40.20 21.29 42.65
C ARG A 2 39.95 20.74 41.22
N LEU A 3 39.71 19.46 41.16
CA LEU A 3 39.36 18.76 39.90
C LEU A 3 37.89 19.09 39.58
N VAL A 4 37.66 19.81 38.49
CA VAL A 4 36.33 20.06 37.93
C VAL A 4 36.05 18.96 36.91
N VAL A 5 35.13 18.02 37.26
CA VAL A 5 34.65 16.99 36.34
C VAL A 5 33.48 17.58 35.56
N LEU A 6 33.68 17.91 34.28
CA LEU A 6 32.60 18.28 33.38
C LEU A 6 31.88 17.00 32.91
N PHE A 7 30.66 16.83 33.34
CA PHE A 7 29.75 15.86 32.76
C PHE A 7 29.17 16.43 31.47
N PHE A 8 29.63 15.93 30.31
CA PHE A 8 28.95 16.13 29.04
C PHE A 8 27.69 15.27 29.01
N PHE A 9 26.52 15.86 29.22
CA PHE A 9 25.27 15.26 28.87
C PHE A 9 25.19 15.23 27.33
N VAL A 10 25.49 14.08 26.70
CA VAL A 10 25.10 13.83 25.31
C VAL A 10 23.60 13.61 25.36
N ALA A 11 22.82 14.66 25.14
CA ALA A 11 21.41 14.52 24.81
C ALA A 11 21.34 13.77 23.46
N GLY A 12 21.20 12.46 23.51
CA GLY A 12 20.89 11.67 22.33
C GLY A 12 19.60 12.22 21.75
N LEU A 13 19.68 12.80 20.55
CA LEU A 13 18.51 13.15 19.75
C LEU A 13 17.72 11.86 19.54
N ILE A 14 16.67 11.65 20.31
CA ILE A 14 15.68 10.61 20.07
C ILE A 14 15.03 10.98 18.74
N ARG A 15 15.54 10.41 17.65
CA ARG A 15 14.87 10.53 16.36
C ARG A 15 13.63 9.66 16.44
N ALA A 16 12.49 10.27 16.16
CA ALA A 16 11.26 9.52 16.00
C ALA A 16 11.40 8.46 14.88
N GLU A 17 10.67 7.36 15.03
CA GLU A 17 10.69 6.23 14.12
C GLU A 17 10.33 6.66 12.68
N ASN A 18 11.00 6.10 11.71
CA ASN A 18 10.61 6.22 10.31
C ASN A 18 9.36 5.38 10.05
N TRP A 19 8.46 5.92 9.23
CA TRP A 19 7.24 5.24 8.79
C TRP A 19 7.28 5.09 7.26
N PRO A 20 8.04 4.09 6.72
CA PRO A 20 8.50 4.11 5.33
C PRO A 20 7.47 3.70 4.29
N GLY A 21 6.28 3.26 4.67
CA GLY A 21 5.26 2.78 3.75
C GLY A 21 3.93 2.53 4.42
N TRP A 22 3.04 1.90 3.69
CA TRP A 22 1.72 1.51 4.19
C TRP A 22 1.84 0.65 5.45
N ARG A 23 1.25 1.13 6.55
CA ARG A 23 1.25 0.48 7.88
C ARG A 23 2.64 0.36 8.53
N GLY A 24 3.57 1.25 8.16
CA GLY A 24 4.84 1.42 8.86
C GLY A 24 5.92 0.41 8.52
N PRO A 25 6.97 0.35 9.35
CA PRO A 25 8.18 -0.40 9.03
C PRO A 25 7.93 -1.90 8.87
N ASN A 26 6.99 -2.45 9.62
CA ASN A 26 6.63 -3.87 9.57
C ASN A 26 5.36 -4.15 8.75
N GLY A 27 4.67 -3.12 8.25
CA GLY A 27 3.40 -3.27 7.56
C GLY A 27 2.25 -3.81 8.44
N ASP A 28 2.37 -3.69 9.76
CA ASP A 28 1.40 -4.17 10.76
C ASP A 28 0.56 -3.04 11.39
N GLY A 29 0.97 -1.78 11.18
CA GLY A 29 0.30 -0.61 11.73
C GLY A 29 0.73 -0.29 13.17
N VAL A 30 1.80 -0.91 13.66
CA VAL A 30 2.30 -0.74 15.03
C VAL A 30 3.59 0.07 15.02
N SER A 31 3.71 1.06 15.90
CA SER A 31 4.94 1.81 16.17
C SER A 31 5.55 1.40 17.50
N ALA A 32 6.88 1.35 17.54
CA ALA A 32 7.64 1.12 18.77
C ALA A 32 7.84 2.40 19.60
N GLU A 33 7.37 3.55 19.14
CA GLU A 33 7.53 4.83 19.83
C GLU A 33 6.82 4.84 21.18
N LYS A 34 7.44 5.53 22.14
CA LYS A 34 6.93 5.70 23.51
C LYS A 34 6.74 7.18 23.81
N GLY A 35 5.88 7.49 24.78
CA GLY A 35 5.67 8.87 25.21
C GLY A 35 4.86 9.70 24.23
N ILE A 36 4.15 9.06 23.31
CA ILE A 36 3.25 9.76 22.39
C ILE A 36 2.08 10.38 23.14
N PRO A 37 1.58 11.57 22.72
CA PRO A 37 0.41 12.17 23.32
C PRO A 37 -0.81 11.24 23.23
N THR A 38 -1.49 11.04 24.34
CA THR A 38 -2.75 10.29 24.39
C THR A 38 -3.97 11.20 24.37
N LYS A 39 -3.76 12.51 24.48
CA LYS A 39 -4.78 13.56 24.37
C LYS A 39 -4.30 14.61 23.40
N TRP A 40 -5.16 15.03 22.51
CA TRP A 40 -4.93 16.14 21.58
C TRP A 40 -6.27 16.73 21.13
N ASN A 41 -6.25 17.99 20.76
CA ASN A 41 -7.38 18.71 20.15
C ASN A 41 -6.86 19.73 19.12
N SER A 42 -7.67 20.68 18.69
CA SER A 42 -7.26 21.66 17.67
C SER A 42 -6.11 22.59 18.06
N THR A 43 -5.77 22.68 19.36
CA THR A 43 -4.78 23.61 19.93
C THR A 43 -3.76 22.96 20.86
N GLU A 44 -3.98 21.71 21.25
CA GLU A 44 -3.13 20.99 22.20
C GLU A 44 -2.46 19.80 21.52
N ASN A 45 -1.16 19.64 21.72
CA ASN A 45 -0.33 18.57 21.16
C ASN A 45 -0.36 18.49 19.62
N ILE A 46 -0.60 19.63 18.96
CA ILE A 46 -0.52 19.81 17.51
C ILE A 46 0.69 20.70 17.21
N ALA A 47 1.71 20.14 16.56
CA ALA A 47 2.89 20.91 16.18
C ALA A 47 2.57 21.90 15.03
N TRP A 48 1.82 21.43 14.03
CA TRP A 48 1.40 22.26 12.90
C TRP A 48 0.17 21.64 12.20
N ARG A 49 -0.48 22.45 11.38
CA ARG A 49 -1.61 22.06 10.54
C ARG A 49 -1.51 22.78 9.21
N ILE A 50 -1.60 22.03 8.13
CA ILE A 50 -1.52 22.57 6.77
C ILE A 50 -2.70 22.11 5.92
N VAL A 51 -2.95 22.86 4.84
CA VAL A 51 -3.88 22.46 3.78
C VAL A 51 -3.08 21.74 2.71
N VAL A 52 -3.41 20.48 2.44
CA VAL A 52 -2.84 19.71 1.33
C VAL A 52 -3.62 20.06 0.07
N PRO A 53 -2.96 20.47 -1.05
CA PRO A 53 -3.65 20.80 -2.27
C PRO A 53 -4.28 19.57 -2.91
N GLY A 54 -5.52 19.72 -3.41
CA GLY A 54 -6.25 18.66 -4.08
C GLY A 54 -6.96 17.70 -3.14
N GLU A 55 -7.11 16.43 -3.57
CA GLU A 55 -7.80 15.37 -2.87
C GLU A 55 -6.97 14.09 -2.83
N GLY A 56 -7.07 13.29 -1.78
CA GLY A 56 -6.35 12.03 -1.66
C GLY A 56 -6.74 11.25 -0.41
N HIS A 57 -6.55 9.93 -0.46
CA HIS A 57 -6.71 9.02 0.67
C HIS A 57 -5.38 8.31 1.01
N SER A 58 -4.26 8.72 0.40
CA SER A 58 -2.97 8.17 0.77
C SER A 58 -2.64 8.48 2.23
N SER A 59 -2.06 7.54 2.93
CA SER A 59 -1.45 7.84 4.22
C SER A 59 -0.13 8.58 4.01
N PRO A 60 0.22 9.55 4.89
CA PRO A 60 1.56 10.10 4.90
C PRO A 60 2.56 9.02 5.31
N ILE A 61 3.75 9.06 4.71
CA ILE A 61 4.92 8.30 5.16
C ILE A 61 5.99 9.26 5.67
N VAL A 62 6.86 8.78 6.55
CA VAL A 62 7.87 9.60 7.22
C VAL A 62 9.24 8.97 7.07
N TRP A 63 10.23 9.79 6.68
CA TRP A 63 11.64 9.41 6.71
C TRP A 63 12.51 10.58 7.13
N GLY A 64 13.16 10.47 8.28
CA GLY A 64 13.92 11.56 8.89
C GLY A 64 13.03 12.79 9.12
N ASP A 65 13.41 13.90 8.54
CA ASP A 65 12.69 15.18 8.65
C ASP A 65 11.72 15.43 7.48
N LYS A 66 11.39 14.42 6.69
CA LYS A 66 10.53 14.52 5.51
C LYS A 66 9.26 13.69 5.67
N VAL A 67 8.14 14.27 5.27
CA VAL A 67 6.84 13.60 5.17
C VAL A 67 6.44 13.58 3.70
N PHE A 68 6.07 12.42 3.18
CA PHE A 68 5.64 12.28 1.79
C PHE A 68 4.18 11.79 1.72
N LEU A 69 3.42 12.35 0.79
CA LEU A 69 2.07 11.92 0.49
C LEU A 69 1.71 12.22 -0.97
N THR A 70 0.70 11.52 -1.46
CA THR A 70 0.17 11.74 -2.81
C THR A 70 -1.12 12.55 -2.76
N SER A 71 -1.39 13.30 -3.83
CA SER A 71 -2.64 14.03 -4.01
C SER A 71 -3.03 14.10 -5.49
N SER A 72 -4.30 14.36 -5.74
CA SER A 72 -4.88 14.58 -7.06
C SER A 72 -5.39 16.03 -7.18
N LEU A 73 -4.82 16.77 -8.10
CA LEU A 73 -5.33 18.06 -8.55
C LEU A 73 -6.28 17.80 -9.73
N THR A 74 -7.47 17.32 -9.44
CA THR A 74 -8.41 16.77 -10.43
C THR A 74 -8.77 17.80 -11.50
N GLU A 75 -9.03 19.05 -11.12
CA GLU A 75 -9.32 20.15 -12.05
C GLU A 75 -8.16 20.46 -13.02
N LYS A 76 -6.94 20.11 -12.63
CA LYS A 76 -5.72 20.29 -13.43
C LYS A 76 -5.28 19.02 -14.15
N ASN A 77 -6.02 17.92 -13.99
CA ASN A 77 -5.68 16.60 -14.51
C ASN A 77 -4.29 16.10 -14.04
N LYS A 78 -3.91 16.43 -12.81
CA LYS A 78 -2.57 16.07 -12.27
C LYS A 78 -2.68 15.13 -11.07
N ARG A 79 -1.75 14.19 -11.00
CA ARG A 79 -1.47 13.38 -9.81
C ARG A 79 -0.09 13.79 -9.33
N ILE A 80 0.01 14.14 -8.07
CA ILE A 80 1.21 14.77 -7.51
C ILE A 80 1.77 14.00 -6.33
N LEU A 81 3.08 14.14 -6.14
CA LEU A 81 3.80 13.76 -4.93
C LEU A 81 4.25 15.03 -4.20
N LEU A 82 4.00 15.07 -2.91
CA LEU A 82 4.41 16.17 -2.03
C LEU A 82 5.47 15.69 -1.04
N CYS A 83 6.44 16.56 -0.77
CA CYS A 83 7.35 16.45 0.35
C CYS A 83 7.14 17.65 1.28
N ILE A 84 6.94 17.37 2.55
CA ILE A 84 6.68 18.34 3.60
C ILE A 84 7.77 18.19 4.65
N ASP A 85 8.29 19.30 5.13
CA ASP A 85 9.18 19.33 6.28
C ASP A 85 8.42 18.93 7.53
N ARG A 86 8.90 17.91 8.22
CA ARG A 86 8.23 17.31 9.37
C ARG A 86 8.16 18.25 10.58
N LEU A 87 9.13 19.13 10.76
CA LEU A 87 9.20 20.02 11.92
C LEU A 87 8.32 21.25 11.75
N SER A 88 8.32 21.83 10.54
CA SER A 88 7.60 23.09 10.26
C SER A 88 6.25 22.92 9.56
N GLY A 89 6.00 21.76 8.94
CA GLY A 89 4.83 21.55 8.08
C GLY A 89 4.91 22.27 6.74
N GLN A 90 6.02 22.91 6.40
CA GLN A 90 6.17 23.60 5.12
C GLN A 90 6.38 22.61 3.96
N THR A 91 5.78 22.91 2.83
CA THR A 91 6.04 22.13 1.60
C THR A 91 7.47 22.41 1.11
N VAL A 92 8.30 21.36 1.13
CA VAL A 92 9.69 21.42 0.62
C VAL A 92 9.69 21.40 -0.91
N TRP A 93 8.92 20.47 -1.48
CA TRP A 93 8.73 20.38 -2.93
C TRP A 93 7.43 19.64 -3.29
N GLN A 94 6.99 19.86 -4.51
CA GLN A 94 5.89 19.15 -5.16
C GLN A 94 6.33 18.70 -6.54
N ARG A 95 5.92 17.50 -6.97
CA ARG A 95 6.20 16.97 -8.31
C ARG A 95 4.93 16.47 -8.98
N ASP A 96 4.75 16.86 -10.23
CA ASP A 96 3.72 16.30 -11.11
C ASP A 96 4.19 14.90 -11.56
N VAL A 97 3.52 13.86 -11.09
CA VAL A 97 3.88 12.48 -11.42
C VAL A 97 3.16 12.00 -12.68
N VAL A 98 1.85 12.23 -12.75
CA VAL A 98 1.01 11.83 -13.89
C VAL A 98 0.14 12.99 -14.32
N GLN A 99 0.11 13.24 -15.62
CA GLN A 99 -0.90 14.06 -16.30
C GLN A 99 -1.91 13.09 -16.92
N SER A 100 -3.18 13.17 -16.49
CA SER A 100 -4.22 12.25 -16.92
C SER A 100 -5.60 12.86 -16.68
N PRO A 101 -6.54 12.71 -17.61
CA PRO A 101 -7.96 12.95 -17.31
C PRO A 101 -8.39 12.15 -16.09
N PRO A 102 -9.47 12.54 -15.40
CA PRO A 102 -9.96 11.81 -14.26
C PRO A 102 -10.56 10.47 -14.70
N GLU A 103 -10.04 9.39 -14.11
CA GLU A 103 -10.59 8.04 -14.26
C GLU A 103 -11.86 7.83 -13.45
N THR A 104 -12.61 6.80 -13.80
CA THR A 104 -13.77 6.34 -13.02
C THR A 104 -13.31 5.85 -11.65
N ILE A 105 -13.95 6.33 -10.59
CA ILE A 105 -13.74 5.88 -9.21
C ILE A 105 -15.06 5.62 -8.50
N HIS A 106 -15.03 4.85 -7.43
CA HIS A 106 -16.15 4.79 -6.49
C HIS A 106 -16.24 6.11 -5.71
N ARG A 107 -17.45 6.54 -5.33
CA ARG A 107 -17.68 7.82 -4.62
C ARG A 107 -16.91 7.97 -3.30
N LEU A 108 -16.51 6.87 -2.68
CA LEU A 108 -15.70 6.84 -1.44
C LEU A 108 -14.21 6.63 -1.71
N ASN A 109 -13.77 6.65 -2.96
CA ASN A 109 -12.36 6.57 -3.33
C ASN A 109 -11.86 7.93 -3.81
N SER A 110 -10.54 8.07 -3.94
CA SER A 110 -9.88 9.22 -4.56
C SER A 110 -8.95 8.74 -5.67
N ARG A 111 -8.41 9.69 -6.44
CA ARG A 111 -7.43 9.42 -7.50
C ARG A 111 -5.98 9.45 -7.00
N ALA A 112 -5.81 9.52 -5.69
CA ALA A 112 -4.53 9.50 -5.00
C ALA A 112 -4.66 8.69 -3.69
N SER A 113 -5.06 7.43 -3.80
CA SER A 113 -5.25 6.53 -2.65
C SER A 113 -4.03 5.65 -2.37
N GLY A 114 -3.14 5.44 -3.35
CA GLY A 114 -1.90 4.70 -3.15
C GLY A 114 -0.95 5.45 -2.20
N THR A 115 -0.65 4.84 -1.07
CA THR A 115 0.35 5.36 -0.12
C THR A 115 1.74 5.15 -0.71
N PRO A 116 2.63 6.17 -0.69
CA PRO A 116 4.01 6.02 -1.13
C PRO A 116 4.79 5.00 -0.31
N ALA A 117 5.98 4.60 -0.80
CA ALA A 117 6.98 3.90 -0.01
C ALA A 117 8.35 4.54 -0.18
N THR A 118 9.24 4.37 0.81
CA THR A 118 10.62 4.86 0.75
C THR A 118 11.59 3.88 1.38
N ASP A 119 12.80 3.80 0.82
CA ASP A 119 13.94 3.08 1.39
C ASP A 119 14.97 4.03 2.03
N GLY A 120 14.61 5.32 2.14
CA GLY A 120 15.49 6.36 2.64
C GLY A 120 16.47 6.94 1.60
N LYS A 121 16.47 6.42 0.39
CA LYS A 121 17.20 6.96 -0.77
C LYS A 121 16.24 7.48 -1.83
N GLN A 122 15.18 6.74 -2.08
CA GLN A 122 14.17 7.06 -3.08
C GLN A 122 12.77 6.96 -2.46
N VAL A 123 11.83 7.71 -3.04
CA VAL A 123 10.39 7.63 -2.78
C VAL A 123 9.70 7.08 -4.00
N TYR A 124 8.91 6.03 -3.81
CA TYR A 124 8.20 5.31 -4.85
C TYR A 124 6.71 5.62 -4.77
N VAL A 125 6.10 5.95 -5.90
CA VAL A 125 4.68 6.30 -5.99
C VAL A 125 4.01 5.59 -7.15
N THR A 126 2.72 5.36 -6.99
CA THR A 126 1.88 4.69 -7.96
C THR A 126 0.64 5.50 -8.25
N PHE A 127 0.24 5.55 -9.52
CA PHE A 127 -1.01 6.17 -9.95
C PHE A 127 -1.56 5.43 -11.16
N MET A 128 -2.86 5.60 -11.40
CA MET A 128 -3.46 5.25 -12.66
C MET A 128 -3.35 6.44 -13.63
N ARG A 129 -3.01 6.15 -14.88
CA ARG A 129 -3.17 7.06 -16.01
C ARG A 129 -4.33 6.55 -16.87
N ALA A 130 -5.41 7.30 -16.93
CA ALA A 130 -6.55 7.01 -17.79
C ALA A 130 -6.10 7.03 -19.27
N GLU A 131 -6.46 6.00 -20.02
CA GLU A 131 -6.06 5.83 -21.43
C GLU A 131 -7.09 4.96 -22.16
N GLY A 132 -7.52 5.41 -23.32
CA GLY A 132 -8.49 4.73 -24.15
C GLY A 132 -9.95 5.13 -23.89
N ASP A 133 -10.83 4.57 -24.71
CA ASP A 133 -12.28 4.80 -24.61
C ASP A 133 -12.87 4.05 -23.41
N LYS A 134 -13.99 4.54 -22.91
CA LYS A 134 -14.73 3.86 -21.85
C LYS A 134 -15.18 2.47 -22.30
N VAL A 135 -15.01 1.52 -21.41
CA VAL A 135 -15.42 0.12 -21.62
C VAL A 135 -16.48 -0.29 -20.59
N ILE A 136 -17.28 -1.28 -20.94
CA ILE A 136 -18.18 -1.92 -19.96
C ILE A 136 -17.31 -2.60 -18.90
N ALA A 137 -17.60 -2.32 -17.63
CA ALA A 137 -16.85 -2.89 -16.52
C ALA A 137 -16.94 -4.43 -16.55
N PRO A 138 -15.83 -5.14 -16.71
CA PRO A 138 -15.86 -6.59 -16.59
C PRO A 138 -16.11 -6.98 -15.12
N ASN A 139 -16.72 -8.14 -14.93
CA ASN A 139 -16.94 -8.74 -13.61
C ASN A 139 -17.70 -7.82 -12.59
N VAL A 140 -18.61 -6.99 -13.08
CA VAL A 140 -19.51 -6.17 -12.27
C VAL A 140 -20.94 -6.59 -12.57
N GLY A 141 -21.74 -6.83 -11.54
CA GLY A 141 -23.10 -7.37 -11.68
C GLY A 141 -24.13 -6.45 -12.36
N SER A 142 -23.71 -5.28 -12.85
CA SER A 142 -24.51 -4.33 -13.60
C SER A 142 -23.70 -3.69 -14.71
N GLU A 143 -24.32 -3.38 -15.84
CA GLU A 143 -23.68 -2.66 -16.93
C GLU A 143 -23.24 -1.27 -16.45
N ARG A 144 -21.96 -1.01 -16.52
CA ARG A 144 -21.34 0.23 -16.07
C ARG A 144 -20.15 0.58 -16.96
N LEU A 145 -20.18 1.76 -17.53
CA LEU A 145 -19.04 2.30 -18.29
C LEU A 145 -17.96 2.81 -17.34
N ILE A 146 -16.74 2.36 -17.53
CA ILE A 146 -15.57 2.74 -16.74
C ILE A 146 -14.40 3.11 -17.64
N THR A 147 -13.51 3.93 -17.12
CA THR A 147 -12.31 4.38 -17.84
C THR A 147 -11.19 3.35 -17.64
N PRO A 148 -10.66 2.75 -18.72
CA PRO A 148 -9.45 1.93 -18.65
C PRO A 148 -8.20 2.81 -18.51
N GLY A 149 -7.05 2.19 -18.24
CA GLY A 149 -5.78 2.91 -18.18
C GLY A 149 -4.59 2.01 -17.89
N LYS A 150 -3.53 2.62 -17.41
CA LYS A 150 -2.25 1.99 -17.11
C LYS A 150 -1.82 2.31 -15.68
N ILE A 151 -1.19 1.36 -15.02
CA ILE A 151 -0.51 1.62 -13.74
C ILE A 151 0.83 2.28 -14.05
N ILE A 152 1.02 3.49 -13.53
CA ILE A 152 2.27 4.25 -13.62
C ILE A 152 2.96 4.18 -12.28
N VAL A 153 4.23 3.86 -12.32
CA VAL A 153 5.13 3.85 -11.15
C VAL A 153 6.26 4.84 -11.40
N ALA A 154 6.62 5.60 -10.39
CA ALA A 154 7.75 6.52 -10.48
C ALA A 154 8.56 6.52 -9.19
N ALA A 155 9.87 6.74 -9.32
CA ALA A 155 10.79 6.94 -8.23
C ALA A 155 11.43 8.33 -8.30
N TYR A 156 11.58 8.92 -7.14
CA TYR A 156 12.23 10.22 -6.93
C TYR A 156 13.25 10.08 -5.80
N ASP A 157 14.38 10.81 -5.87
CA ASP A 157 15.21 10.93 -4.67
C ASP A 157 14.50 11.79 -3.62
N LEU A 158 15.06 11.88 -2.42
CA LEU A 158 14.44 12.63 -1.33
C LEU A 158 14.40 14.15 -1.57
N ASP A 159 15.10 14.65 -2.59
CA ASP A 159 15.10 16.05 -3.02
C ASP A 159 14.12 16.29 -4.17
N GLY A 160 13.42 15.24 -4.58
CA GLY A 160 12.37 15.31 -5.60
C GLY A 160 12.88 15.25 -7.03
N ASN A 161 14.14 14.84 -7.27
CA ASN A 161 14.62 14.58 -8.62
C ASN A 161 14.11 13.21 -9.09
N LYS A 162 13.46 13.20 -10.25
CA LYS A 162 12.94 11.95 -10.82
C LYS A 162 14.08 11.03 -11.23
N LYS A 163 14.08 9.81 -10.72
CA LYS A 163 15.04 8.75 -11.07
C LYS A 163 14.56 7.96 -12.27
N TRP A 164 13.36 7.46 -12.18
CA TRP A 164 12.71 6.73 -13.27
C TRP A 164 11.18 6.85 -13.19
N LYS A 165 10.52 6.51 -14.29
CA LYS A 165 9.07 6.39 -14.39
C LYS A 165 8.77 5.33 -15.43
N THR A 166 7.87 4.39 -15.10
CA THR A 166 7.51 3.29 -15.99
C THR A 166 6.00 3.00 -15.95
N ASN A 167 5.53 2.34 -17.01
CA ASN A 167 4.21 1.76 -17.10
C ASN A 167 4.35 0.25 -16.85
N VAL A 168 3.60 -0.27 -15.89
CA VAL A 168 3.70 -1.69 -15.51
C VAL A 168 2.57 -2.55 -16.05
N GLY A 169 1.59 -1.97 -16.71
CA GLY A 169 0.55 -2.73 -17.39
C GLY A 169 -0.82 -2.09 -17.33
N ASP A 170 -1.77 -2.78 -17.93
CA ASP A 170 -3.16 -2.39 -18.00
C ASP A 170 -3.82 -2.42 -16.63
N PHE A 171 -4.81 -1.53 -16.47
CA PHE A 171 -5.63 -1.48 -15.28
C PHE A 171 -7.06 -1.03 -15.65
N VAL A 172 -8.03 -1.76 -15.17
CA VAL A 172 -9.45 -1.42 -15.31
C VAL A 172 -10.18 -1.76 -14.03
N SER A 173 -10.88 -0.80 -13.43
CA SER A 173 -11.60 -1.01 -12.18
C SER A 173 -12.82 -0.13 -12.06
N ALA A 174 -13.93 -0.73 -11.65
CA ALA A 174 -15.16 0.00 -11.35
C ALA A 174 -15.06 0.89 -10.10
N HIS A 175 -14.05 0.68 -9.25
CA HIS A 175 -13.89 1.43 -8.01
C HIS A 175 -12.65 2.35 -7.97
N GLY A 176 -11.79 2.28 -9.00
CA GLY A 176 -10.57 3.08 -9.09
C GLY A 176 -9.34 2.35 -8.56
N PHE A 177 -8.23 3.09 -8.48
CA PHE A 177 -6.89 2.59 -8.18
C PHE A 177 -6.46 2.96 -6.76
N ASN A 178 -5.76 2.05 -6.05
CA ASN A 178 -5.23 2.32 -4.71
C ASN A 178 -3.97 1.52 -4.35
N THR A 179 -3.25 0.96 -5.31
CA THR A 179 -2.09 0.12 -5.03
C THR A 179 -0.98 0.88 -4.29
N CYS A 180 -0.58 0.35 -3.14
CA CYS A 180 0.60 0.80 -2.40
C CYS A 180 1.81 -0.05 -2.80
N PRO A 181 2.96 0.55 -3.14
CA PRO A 181 4.19 -0.20 -3.41
C PRO A 181 4.74 -0.82 -2.13
N VAL A 182 5.25 -2.05 -2.24
CA VAL A 182 5.90 -2.79 -1.14
C VAL A 182 7.35 -3.01 -1.51
N LEU A 183 8.26 -2.64 -0.60
CA LEU A 183 9.70 -2.83 -0.78
C LEU A 183 10.12 -4.17 -0.18
N PHE A 184 10.91 -4.91 -0.93
CA PHE A 184 11.51 -6.16 -0.47
C PHE A 184 12.86 -6.38 -1.16
N GLU A 185 13.94 -6.44 -0.40
CA GLU A 185 15.32 -6.53 -0.92
C GLU A 185 15.56 -5.42 -1.99
N ASP A 186 15.92 -5.80 -3.22
CA ASP A 186 16.12 -4.89 -4.37
C ASP A 186 14.83 -4.69 -5.22
N LEU A 187 13.69 -5.19 -4.72
CA LEU A 187 12.43 -5.20 -5.45
C LEU A 187 11.43 -4.15 -4.94
N LEU A 188 10.66 -3.63 -5.87
CA LEU A 188 9.43 -2.87 -5.66
C LEU A 188 8.26 -3.72 -6.17
N ILE A 189 7.42 -4.20 -5.27
CA ILE A 189 6.33 -5.13 -5.58
C ILE A 189 4.99 -4.40 -5.57
N LEU A 190 4.15 -4.72 -6.54
CA LEU A 190 2.84 -4.13 -6.72
C LEU A 190 1.76 -5.20 -6.87
N ASN A 191 0.65 -4.97 -6.18
CA ASN A 191 -0.60 -5.67 -6.45
C ASN A 191 -1.33 -4.96 -7.61
N GLY A 192 -1.43 -5.61 -8.75
CA GLY A 192 -2.18 -5.16 -9.92
C GLY A 192 -3.50 -5.91 -10.08
N ASP A 193 -4.15 -6.32 -8.99
CA ASP A 193 -5.48 -6.92 -9.06
C ASP A 193 -6.50 -5.89 -9.56
N HIS A 194 -7.22 -6.24 -10.63
CA HIS A 194 -8.23 -5.39 -11.25
C HIS A 194 -9.30 -6.24 -11.96
N ASP A 195 -10.30 -5.60 -12.55
CA ASP A 195 -11.41 -6.29 -13.20
C ASP A 195 -11.06 -6.95 -14.54
N GLY A 196 -9.83 -6.80 -15.01
CA GLY A 196 -9.29 -7.43 -16.23
C GLY A 196 -8.29 -8.55 -15.94
N ASP A 197 -7.23 -8.63 -16.75
CA ASP A 197 -6.16 -9.61 -16.59
C ASP A 197 -5.21 -9.20 -15.44
N ALA A 198 -5.66 -9.49 -14.24
CA ALA A 198 -5.02 -9.15 -12.99
C ALA A 198 -3.63 -9.81 -12.81
N TYR A 199 -2.74 -9.14 -12.10
CA TYR A 199 -1.36 -9.59 -11.94
C TYR A 199 -0.70 -9.06 -10.66
N LEU A 200 0.36 -9.75 -10.24
CA LEU A 200 1.40 -9.22 -9.37
C LEU A 200 2.61 -8.88 -10.23
N VAL A 201 3.31 -7.82 -9.90
CA VAL A 201 4.54 -7.44 -10.61
C VAL A 201 5.59 -6.93 -9.64
N ALA A 202 6.83 -7.32 -9.87
CA ALA A 202 7.98 -6.73 -9.19
C ALA A 202 8.88 -6.02 -10.19
N LEU A 203 9.34 -4.86 -9.77
CA LEU A 203 10.32 -4.05 -10.48
C LEU A 203 11.62 -4.05 -9.71
N ASP A 204 12.73 -3.93 -10.42
CA ASP A 204 14.00 -3.50 -9.86
C ASP A 204 13.82 -2.06 -9.34
N ARG A 205 14.06 -1.83 -8.06
CA ARG A 205 13.75 -0.53 -7.44
C ARG A 205 14.68 0.60 -7.89
N GLU A 206 15.90 0.29 -8.37
CA GLU A 206 16.86 1.29 -8.85
C GLU A 206 16.56 1.75 -10.28
N SER A 207 16.11 0.83 -11.14
CA SER A 207 15.92 1.09 -12.57
C SER A 207 14.45 1.15 -13.03
N GLY A 208 13.52 0.64 -12.23
CA GLY A 208 12.12 0.49 -12.62
C GLY A 208 11.86 -0.62 -13.65
N ARG A 209 12.87 -1.44 -13.98
CA ARG A 209 12.71 -2.56 -14.91
C ARG A 209 11.96 -3.70 -14.26
N GLN A 210 11.04 -4.31 -15.02
CA GLN A 210 10.31 -5.51 -14.54
C GLN A 210 11.27 -6.67 -14.31
N ARG A 211 11.21 -7.26 -13.12
CA ARG A 211 11.98 -8.45 -12.71
C ARG A 211 11.16 -9.71 -12.88
N TRP A 212 9.91 -9.67 -12.43
CA TRP A 212 8.95 -10.75 -12.63
C TRP A 212 7.52 -10.22 -12.72
N ARG A 213 6.63 -11.06 -13.27
CA ARG A 213 5.18 -10.84 -13.33
C ARG A 213 4.48 -12.16 -13.17
N THR A 214 3.48 -12.20 -12.30
CA THR A 214 2.65 -13.37 -12.04
C THR A 214 1.21 -13.04 -12.36
N ARG A 215 0.60 -13.79 -13.26
CA ARG A 215 -0.82 -13.67 -13.57
C ARG A 215 -1.64 -14.15 -12.39
N ARG A 216 -2.71 -13.41 -12.08
CA ARG A 216 -3.70 -13.83 -11.09
C ARG A 216 -4.80 -14.63 -11.79
N GLU A 217 -5.24 -15.71 -11.14
CA GLU A 217 -6.27 -16.60 -11.72
C GLU A 217 -7.65 -15.94 -11.70
N ASN A 218 -7.96 -15.21 -10.65
CA ASN A 218 -9.22 -14.53 -10.46
C ASN A 218 -9.17 -13.10 -11.03
N LYS A 219 -10.21 -12.73 -11.77
CA LYS A 219 -10.29 -11.47 -12.51
C LYS A 219 -11.21 -10.47 -11.84
N THR A 220 -11.03 -10.28 -10.56
CA THR A 220 -11.80 -9.30 -9.81
C THR A 220 -10.87 -8.45 -8.95
N ARG A 221 -11.24 -7.21 -8.74
CA ARG A 221 -10.46 -6.23 -8.01
C ARG A 221 -10.24 -6.62 -6.55
N SER A 222 -9.01 -6.49 -6.11
CA SER A 222 -8.60 -6.52 -4.71
C SER A 222 -7.75 -5.30 -4.44
N TYR A 223 -7.91 -4.72 -3.27
CA TYR A 223 -7.26 -3.46 -2.90
C TYR A 223 -6.20 -3.65 -1.83
N VAL A 224 -5.80 -4.87 -1.59
CA VAL A 224 -4.94 -5.27 -0.48
C VAL A 224 -3.48 -5.01 -0.80
N THR A 225 -2.79 -4.38 0.12
CA THR A 225 -1.33 -4.32 0.11
C THR A 225 -0.80 -5.63 0.67
N PRO A 226 0.09 -6.35 -0.05
CA PRO A 226 0.69 -7.59 0.43
C PRO A 226 1.46 -7.40 1.74
N ILE A 227 1.44 -8.40 2.62
CA ILE A 227 2.37 -8.49 3.74
C ILE A 227 3.49 -9.46 3.38
N ILE A 228 4.71 -9.17 3.83
CA ILE A 228 5.86 -10.08 3.65
C ILE A 228 6.36 -10.50 5.02
N ARG A 229 6.45 -11.79 5.24
CA ARG A 229 6.88 -12.38 6.52
C ARG A 229 7.78 -13.58 6.28
N GLU A 230 8.75 -13.78 7.17
CA GLU A 230 9.44 -15.05 7.27
C GLU A 230 8.66 -15.97 8.22
N ILE A 231 8.26 -17.11 7.71
CA ILE A 231 7.41 -18.07 8.41
C ILE A 231 8.04 -19.46 8.20
N ASP A 232 8.45 -20.11 9.28
CA ASP A 232 9.12 -21.42 9.25
C ASP A 232 10.33 -21.47 8.30
N GLY A 233 11.13 -20.38 8.27
CA GLY A 233 12.31 -20.25 7.41
C GLY A 233 12.00 -19.98 5.94
N ILE A 234 10.75 -19.75 5.59
CA ILE A 234 10.33 -19.43 4.21
C ILE A 234 9.81 -17.99 4.17
N THR A 235 10.39 -17.18 3.28
CA THR A 235 9.87 -15.85 3.02
C THR A 235 8.57 -15.94 2.22
N GLN A 236 7.48 -15.41 2.77
CA GLN A 236 6.16 -15.46 2.20
C GLN A 236 5.61 -14.06 1.98
N MET A 237 5.23 -13.75 0.75
CA MET A 237 4.40 -12.60 0.41
C MET A 237 2.95 -13.07 0.34
N ILE A 238 2.12 -12.58 1.26
CA ILE A 238 0.75 -13.06 1.42
C ILE A 238 -0.22 -11.92 1.12
N LEU A 239 -1.22 -12.20 0.31
CA LEU A 239 -2.28 -11.26 -0.02
C LEU A 239 -3.60 -11.99 -0.29
N SER A 240 -4.70 -11.33 0.03
CA SER A 240 -6.02 -11.73 -0.45
C SER A 240 -6.25 -11.19 -1.86
N GLY A 241 -7.00 -11.93 -2.62
CA GLY A 241 -7.50 -11.54 -3.93
C GLY A 241 -8.96 -11.95 -4.06
N SER A 242 -9.54 -11.76 -5.24
CA SER A 242 -10.90 -12.24 -5.46
C SER A 242 -10.98 -13.75 -5.26
N LEU A 243 -11.86 -14.17 -4.36
CA LEU A 243 -12.13 -15.58 -4.04
C LEU A 243 -10.89 -16.38 -3.61
N CYS A 244 -9.84 -15.71 -3.09
CA CYS A 244 -8.66 -16.41 -2.59
C CYS A 244 -7.84 -15.60 -1.59
N ILE A 245 -7.07 -16.32 -0.78
CA ILE A 245 -5.90 -15.81 -0.07
C ILE A 245 -4.71 -16.66 -0.53
N ALA A 246 -3.63 -16.05 -0.93
CA ALA A 246 -2.49 -16.78 -1.48
C ALA A 246 -1.15 -16.24 -1.01
N SER A 247 -0.17 -17.14 -0.94
CA SER A 247 1.22 -16.85 -0.63
C SER A 247 2.10 -17.08 -1.84
N TYR A 248 3.06 -16.18 -2.01
CA TYR A 248 4.04 -16.21 -3.09
C TYR A 248 5.46 -16.00 -2.55
N ASP A 249 6.45 -16.50 -3.26
CA ASP A 249 7.83 -16.09 -3.06
C ASP A 249 8.01 -14.66 -3.63
N PRO A 250 8.33 -13.67 -2.81
CA PRO A 250 8.47 -12.29 -3.29
C PRO A 250 9.64 -12.10 -4.27
N ARG A 251 10.64 -13.01 -4.30
CA ARG A 251 11.82 -12.91 -5.17
C ARG A 251 11.52 -13.24 -6.63
N ASN A 252 10.50 -14.10 -6.88
CA ASN A 252 10.22 -14.61 -8.23
C ASN A 252 8.73 -14.71 -8.59
N GLY A 253 7.82 -14.39 -7.65
CA GLY A 253 6.38 -14.42 -7.84
C GLY A 253 5.77 -15.82 -7.93
N LYS A 254 6.51 -16.90 -7.61
CA LYS A 254 5.95 -18.26 -7.59
C LYS A 254 5.04 -18.46 -6.40
N ARG A 255 3.86 -19.02 -6.65
CA ARG A 255 2.90 -19.32 -5.60
C ARG A 255 3.37 -20.49 -4.73
N HIS A 256 3.38 -20.30 -3.42
CA HIS A 256 3.59 -21.33 -2.43
C HIS A 256 2.30 -22.13 -2.20
N TRP A 257 1.26 -21.43 -1.76
CA TRP A 257 -0.03 -22.02 -1.46
C TRP A 257 -1.17 -21.04 -1.78
N ILE A 258 -2.39 -21.59 -1.82
CA ILE A 258 -3.63 -20.83 -1.95
C ILE A 258 -4.70 -21.44 -1.06
N VAL A 259 -5.54 -20.57 -0.49
CA VAL A 259 -6.80 -20.89 0.17
C VAL A 259 -7.92 -20.29 -0.66
N ASP A 260 -8.94 -21.07 -0.98
CA ASP A 260 -10.14 -20.58 -1.62
C ASP A 260 -10.88 -19.64 -0.67
N GLY A 261 -11.06 -18.43 -1.11
CA GLY A 261 -11.64 -17.38 -0.31
C GLY A 261 -13.17 -17.39 -0.33
N PRO A 262 -13.78 -16.86 0.72
CA PRO A 262 -15.23 -16.87 0.83
C PRO A 262 -15.92 -15.74 0.06
N THR A 263 -15.17 -14.74 -0.42
CA THR A 263 -15.76 -13.52 -0.97
C THR A 263 -14.94 -12.94 -2.13
N GLU A 264 -15.60 -12.10 -2.93
CA GLU A 264 -15.01 -11.55 -4.15
C GLU A 264 -14.09 -10.36 -3.91
N GLN A 265 -14.38 -9.54 -2.90
CA GLN A 265 -13.67 -8.28 -2.70
C GLN A 265 -13.05 -8.19 -1.32
N PHE A 266 -11.76 -7.87 -1.32
CA PHE A 266 -11.00 -7.58 -0.12
C PHE A 266 -10.40 -6.17 -0.20
N VAL A 267 -10.49 -5.43 0.90
CA VAL A 267 -9.94 -4.07 1.04
C VAL A 267 -8.96 -4.02 2.20
N ALA A 268 -9.30 -4.68 3.30
CA ALA A 268 -8.54 -4.68 4.54
C ALA A 268 -7.19 -5.38 4.37
N SER A 269 -6.13 -4.76 4.90
CA SER A 269 -4.82 -5.42 5.02
C SER A 269 -4.91 -6.59 5.99
N MET A 270 -4.15 -7.63 5.71
CA MET A 270 -4.02 -8.77 6.61
C MET A 270 -3.04 -8.46 7.75
N VAL A 271 -3.16 -9.23 8.82
CA VAL A 271 -2.19 -9.23 9.93
C VAL A 271 -1.72 -10.64 10.23
N TYR A 272 -0.54 -10.75 10.84
CA TYR A 272 0.06 -12.01 11.25
C TYR A 272 0.52 -11.90 12.70
N ASP A 273 0.08 -12.83 13.57
CA ASP A 273 0.33 -12.83 15.01
C ASP A 273 1.49 -13.74 15.44
N GLY A 274 2.23 -14.31 14.48
CA GLY A 274 3.27 -15.32 14.71
C GLY A 274 2.79 -16.75 14.53
N LYS A 275 1.48 -16.98 14.40
CA LYS A 275 0.87 -18.30 14.23
C LYS A 275 -0.16 -18.34 13.09
N TYR A 276 -0.99 -17.33 13.01
CA TYR A 276 -2.06 -17.24 12.03
C TYR A 276 -1.97 -15.96 11.21
N VAL A 277 -2.36 -16.06 9.94
CA VAL A 277 -2.69 -14.92 9.11
C VAL A 277 -4.19 -14.69 9.21
N PHE A 278 -4.57 -13.46 9.58
CA PHE A 278 -5.97 -13.05 9.64
C PHE A 278 -6.31 -12.23 8.41
N ALA A 279 -7.31 -12.69 7.67
CA ALA A 279 -7.87 -12.00 6.53
C ALA A 279 -9.33 -11.66 6.82
N THR A 280 -9.70 -10.40 6.61
CA THR A 280 -11.09 -9.96 6.66
C THR A 280 -11.47 -9.35 5.32
N GLY A 281 -12.69 -9.58 4.88
CA GLY A 281 -13.18 -9.11 3.59
C GLY A 281 -14.70 -9.16 3.53
N GLY A 282 -15.29 -8.54 2.51
CA GLY A 282 -16.63 -8.27 2.74
C GLY A 282 -17.62 -8.06 1.62
N TYR A 283 -17.41 -8.46 0.39
CA TYR A 283 -18.48 -8.40 -0.61
C TYR A 283 -18.46 -9.66 -1.50
N PRO A 284 -19.62 -10.32 -1.76
CA PRO A 284 -20.97 -9.98 -1.25
C PRO A 284 -21.16 -10.25 0.26
N GLU A 285 -20.40 -11.15 0.86
CA GLU A 285 -20.52 -11.50 2.27
C GLU A 285 -19.28 -11.12 3.07
N ARG A 286 -19.48 -10.75 4.34
CA ARG A 286 -18.38 -10.42 5.24
C ARG A 286 -17.85 -11.66 5.93
N HIS A 287 -16.56 -11.83 5.90
CA HIS A 287 -15.86 -12.95 6.52
C HIS A 287 -14.61 -12.52 7.23
N THR A 288 -14.26 -13.22 8.30
CA THR A 288 -12.91 -13.20 8.87
C THR A 288 -12.42 -14.65 8.94
N LEU A 289 -11.19 -14.87 8.45
CA LEU A 289 -10.53 -16.16 8.47
C LEU A 289 -9.23 -16.07 9.27
N ALA A 290 -8.93 -17.12 10.02
CA ALA A 290 -7.59 -17.38 10.54
C ALA A 290 -7.00 -18.56 9.77
N ILE A 291 -5.85 -18.35 9.14
CA ILE A 291 -5.18 -19.30 8.26
C ILE A 291 -3.83 -19.66 8.88
N ARG A 292 -3.51 -20.95 8.99
CA ARG A 292 -2.15 -21.40 9.28
C ARG A 292 -1.32 -21.20 8.00
N PRO A 293 -0.35 -20.28 7.98
CA PRO A 293 0.45 -20.09 6.78
C PRO A 293 1.38 -21.27 6.58
N GLY A 294 1.46 -21.79 5.36
CA GLY A 294 2.30 -22.95 5.04
C GLY A 294 1.66 -23.88 4.04
N GLY A 295 2.28 -25.05 3.86
CA GLY A 295 1.83 -26.05 2.91
C GLY A 295 2.17 -25.71 1.45
N LYS A 296 1.56 -26.45 0.50
CA LYS A 296 1.82 -26.34 -0.93
C LYS A 296 0.52 -26.61 -1.72
N GLY A 297 0.32 -25.86 -2.80
CA GLY A 297 -0.88 -25.99 -3.63
C GLY A 297 -2.12 -25.41 -2.98
N ASN A 298 -3.29 -25.99 -3.19
CA ASN A 298 -4.53 -25.59 -2.54
C ASN A 298 -4.60 -26.24 -1.14
N VAL A 299 -4.66 -25.42 -0.12
CA VAL A 299 -4.65 -25.83 1.30
C VAL A 299 -5.94 -25.49 2.04
N THR A 300 -7.01 -25.21 1.33
CA THR A 300 -8.29 -24.76 1.87
C THR A 300 -8.81 -25.68 2.98
N ASP A 301 -8.84 -26.98 2.75
CA ASP A 301 -9.43 -27.96 3.68
C ASP A 301 -8.56 -28.22 4.92
N THR A 302 -7.28 -27.84 4.89
CA THR A 302 -6.32 -28.21 5.92
C THR A 302 -5.78 -27.02 6.72
N HIS A 303 -5.77 -25.81 6.17
CA HIS A 303 -5.08 -24.67 6.76
C HIS A 303 -6.01 -23.57 7.30
N ILE A 304 -7.29 -23.57 6.97
CA ILE A 304 -8.26 -22.69 7.64
C ILE A 304 -8.47 -23.20 9.07
N ALA A 305 -7.96 -22.46 10.05
CA ALA A 305 -8.12 -22.81 11.45
C ALA A 305 -9.54 -22.57 11.95
N TRP A 306 -10.11 -21.42 11.54
CA TRP A 306 -11.51 -21.06 11.75
C TRP A 306 -11.92 -19.94 10.80
N ARG A 307 -13.21 -19.76 10.63
CA ARG A 307 -13.84 -18.63 9.94
C ARG A 307 -15.10 -18.18 10.65
N THR A 308 -15.45 -16.92 10.51
CA THR A 308 -16.70 -16.35 11.03
C THR A 308 -17.24 -15.28 10.07
N THR A 309 -18.58 -15.14 10.08
CA THR A 309 -19.28 -14.04 9.40
C THR A 309 -19.76 -12.99 10.40
N ARG A 310 -19.68 -13.27 11.71
CA ARG A 310 -20.12 -12.37 12.77
C ARG A 310 -19.04 -11.35 13.11
N GLY A 311 -19.41 -10.08 13.12
CA GLY A 311 -18.49 -8.99 13.46
C GLY A 311 -17.35 -8.75 12.46
N ALA A 312 -17.41 -9.36 11.28
CA ALA A 312 -16.38 -9.21 10.27
C ALA A 312 -16.42 -7.80 9.65
N ALA A 313 -15.23 -7.17 9.55
CA ALA A 313 -15.07 -5.88 8.91
C ALA A 313 -14.90 -6.06 7.40
N TYR A 314 -15.42 -5.10 6.62
CA TYR A 314 -15.20 -5.07 5.17
C TYR A 314 -13.99 -4.23 4.79
N VAL A 315 -13.94 -2.98 5.25
CA VAL A 315 -12.92 -2.01 4.84
C VAL A 315 -11.84 -1.80 5.91
N PRO A 316 -12.19 -1.67 7.20
CA PRO A 316 -11.18 -1.46 8.24
C PRO A 316 -10.21 -2.63 8.34
N SER A 317 -8.91 -2.31 8.36
CA SER A 317 -7.85 -3.29 8.57
C SER A 317 -7.73 -3.64 10.06
N PRO A 318 -7.53 -4.90 10.43
CA PRO A 318 -7.21 -5.30 11.80
C PRO A 318 -5.81 -4.79 12.20
N ILE A 319 -5.58 -4.72 13.51
CA ILE A 319 -4.30 -4.41 14.14
C ILE A 319 -4.00 -5.52 15.15
#